data_5cd77d231c1dd839d0008675e7229de5
#
_entry.id   5cd77d231c1dd839d0008675e7229de5
#
_cell.length_a   1.000
_cell.length_b   1.000
_cell.length_c   1.000
_cell.angle_alpha   90.00
_cell.angle_beta   90.00
_cell.angle_gamma   90.00
#
_symmetry.space_group_name_H-M   'P 1'
#
loop_
_entity.id
_entity.type
_entity.pdbx_description
1 polymer ?
#
loop_
_entity_poly.entity_id
_entity_poly.type
_entity_poly.pdbx_seq_one_letter_code
_entity_poly.pdbx_strand_id
1 'polypeptide(L)'
;MRTAKKKRLESKGWRVVAAREFLNLSPEEAAYVELKLALSKNLQEIRREKNLTQEDLARRLKSSQSRVAKMEAGDPSVSLDLLVRSLLALGASRKHLARLFS
;
A
#
# COMPACT_ATOMS: atom_id res chain seq x y z
N MET A 1 -23.46 9.78 -5.20
CA MET A 1 -22.17 10.43 -5.50
C MET A 1 -21.99 10.69 -6.97
N ARG A 2 -21.61 11.91 -7.31
CA ARG A 2 -21.35 12.23 -8.70
C ARG A 2 -20.09 11.55 -9.19
N THR A 3 -20.11 11.13 -10.45
CA THR A 3 -19.00 10.42 -11.05
C THR A 3 -17.70 11.22 -11.04
N ALA A 4 -17.78 12.50 -11.38
CA ALA A 4 -16.59 13.36 -11.41
C ALA A 4 -15.93 13.48 -10.03
N LYS A 5 -16.75 13.65 -9.00
CA LYS A 5 -16.24 13.74 -7.64
C LYS A 5 -15.61 12.43 -7.20
N LYS A 6 -16.22 11.32 -7.56
CA LYS A 6 -15.70 10.00 -7.24
C LYS A 6 -14.32 9.77 -7.86
N LYS A 7 -14.18 10.11 -9.13
CA LYS A 7 -12.91 9.94 -9.82
C LYS A 7 -11.80 10.75 -9.17
N ARG A 8 -12.12 11.98 -8.77
CA ARG A 8 -11.13 12.83 -8.15
C ARG A 8 -10.65 12.27 -6.81
N LEU A 9 -11.55 11.70 -6.05
CA LEU A 9 -11.22 11.13 -4.74
C LEU A 9 -10.44 9.83 -4.85
N GLU A 10 -10.63 9.08 -5.90
CA GLU A 10 -9.98 7.79 -6.08
C GLU A 10 -8.45 7.89 -6.07
N SER A 11 -7.90 9.01 -6.47
CA SER A 11 -6.46 9.14 -6.59
C SER A 11 -5.74 9.13 -5.25
N LYS A 12 -6.42 9.47 -4.16
CA LYS A 12 -5.76 9.58 -2.86
C LYS A 12 -6.58 8.95 -1.74
N GLY A 13 -7.21 9.79 -0.94
CA GLY A 13 -7.90 9.34 0.25
C GLY A 13 -9.23 8.65 0.03
N TRP A 14 -9.67 8.56 -1.20
CA TRP A 14 -11.00 8.04 -1.46
C TRP A 14 -11.21 6.63 -0.91
N ARG A 15 -10.23 5.75 -1.09
CA ARG A 15 -10.36 4.37 -0.61
C ARG A 15 -10.59 4.31 0.88
N VAL A 16 -9.87 5.12 1.63
CA VAL A 16 -10.00 5.16 3.08
C VAL A 16 -11.37 5.70 3.48
N VAL A 17 -11.79 6.78 2.84
CA VAL A 17 -13.09 7.39 3.12
C VAL A 17 -14.22 6.40 2.83
N ALA A 18 -14.16 5.75 1.67
CA ALA A 18 -15.18 4.77 1.30
C ALA A 18 -15.22 3.60 2.26
N ALA A 19 -14.04 3.11 2.68
CA ALA A 19 -13.96 2.01 3.62
C ALA A 19 -14.59 2.39 4.95
N ARG A 20 -14.32 3.59 5.45
CA ARG A 20 -14.91 4.06 6.70
C ARG A 20 -16.44 4.11 6.62
N GLU A 21 -16.95 4.63 5.52
CA GLU A 21 -18.38 4.80 5.34
C GLU A 21 -19.10 3.47 5.17
N PHE A 22 -18.57 2.60 4.32
CA PHE A 22 -19.22 1.34 4.01
C PHE A 22 -18.99 0.27 5.06
N LEU A 23 -17.81 0.23 5.65
CA LEU A 23 -17.45 -0.80 6.62
C LEU A 23 -17.63 -0.34 8.05
N ASN A 24 -18.00 0.92 8.21
CA ASN A 24 -18.22 1.48 9.54
C ASN A 24 -17.01 1.29 10.46
N LEU A 25 -15.83 1.59 9.93
CA LEU A 25 -14.58 1.43 10.66
C LEU A 25 -14.45 2.46 11.79
N SER A 26 -13.85 2.03 12.89
CA SER A 26 -13.47 2.95 13.95
C SER A 26 -12.33 3.86 13.46
N PRO A 27 -12.06 4.99 14.16
CA PRO A 27 -10.91 5.82 13.79
C PRO A 27 -9.59 5.07 13.80
N GLU A 28 -9.40 4.13 14.72
CA GLU A 28 -8.17 3.34 14.79
C GLU A 28 -8.06 2.40 13.60
N GLU A 29 -9.16 1.78 13.22
CA GLU A 29 -9.15 0.89 12.05
C GLU A 29 -8.89 1.66 10.77
N ALA A 30 -9.49 2.85 10.64
CA ALA A 30 -9.27 3.70 9.49
C ALA A 30 -7.81 4.13 9.40
N ALA A 31 -7.19 4.49 10.53
CA ALA A 31 -5.79 4.86 10.57
C ALA A 31 -4.90 3.70 10.15
N TYR A 32 -5.24 2.48 10.58
CA TYR A 32 -4.49 1.29 10.20
C TYR A 32 -4.55 1.06 8.70
N VAL A 33 -5.74 1.21 8.11
CA VAL A 33 -5.90 1.06 6.66
C VAL A 33 -5.08 2.12 5.91
N GLU A 34 -5.06 3.35 6.40
CA GLU A 34 -4.25 4.41 5.80
C GLU A 34 -2.77 4.07 5.82
N LEU A 35 -2.29 3.54 6.94
CA LEU A 35 -0.89 3.13 7.04
C LEU A 35 -0.56 2.05 6.03
N LYS A 36 -1.41 1.04 5.92
CA LYS A 36 -1.19 -0.02 4.94
C LYS A 36 -1.17 0.50 3.52
N LEU A 37 -2.10 1.40 3.19
CA LEU A 37 -2.14 1.97 1.85
C LEU A 37 -0.91 2.81 1.54
N ALA A 38 -0.41 3.55 2.52
CA ALA A 38 0.80 4.33 2.34
C ALA A 38 2.00 3.43 2.06
N LEU A 39 2.11 2.32 2.79
CA LEU A 39 3.19 1.37 2.58
C LEU A 39 3.07 0.67 1.23
N SER A 40 1.85 0.29 0.83
CA SER A 40 1.61 -0.34 -0.46
C SER A 40 2.01 0.58 -1.61
N LYS A 41 1.62 1.83 -1.52
CA LYS A 41 1.96 2.83 -2.53
C LYS A 41 3.46 3.04 -2.61
N ASN A 42 4.11 3.12 -1.46
CA ASN A 42 5.55 3.33 -1.41
C ASN A 42 6.31 2.14 -1.98
N LEU A 43 5.83 0.93 -1.74
CA LEU A 43 6.42 -0.27 -2.33
C LEU A 43 6.42 -0.18 -3.85
N GLN A 44 5.30 0.23 -4.42
CA GLN A 44 5.19 0.39 -5.86
C GLN A 44 6.13 1.48 -6.35
N GLU A 45 6.23 2.59 -5.65
CA GLU A 45 7.10 3.70 -6.02
C GLU A 45 8.56 3.27 -6.04
N ILE A 46 9.00 2.59 -5.00
CA ILE A 46 10.39 2.13 -4.92
C ILE A 46 10.68 1.12 -6.02
N ARG A 47 9.76 0.20 -6.26
CA ARG A 47 9.91 -0.76 -7.35
C ARG A 47 10.14 -0.07 -8.68
N ARG A 48 9.32 0.93 -8.97
CA ARG A 48 9.41 1.67 -10.23
C ARG A 48 10.70 2.48 -10.33
N GLU A 49 11.12 3.07 -9.23
CA GLU A 49 12.39 3.81 -9.19
C GLU A 49 13.58 2.91 -9.50
N LYS A 50 13.49 1.65 -9.11
CA LYS A 50 14.54 0.68 -9.38
C LYS A 50 14.37 0.00 -10.74
N ASN A 51 13.40 0.42 -11.52
CA ASN A 51 13.10 -0.15 -12.84
C ASN A 51 12.82 -1.65 -12.79
N LEU A 52 12.14 -2.09 -11.74
CA LEU A 52 11.78 -3.48 -11.57
C LEU A 52 10.34 -3.72 -12.00
N THR A 53 10.09 -4.86 -12.64
CA THR A 53 8.71 -5.30 -12.87
C THR A 53 8.20 -5.97 -11.59
N GLN A 54 6.88 -6.23 -11.54
CA GLN A 54 6.34 -6.97 -10.42
C GLN A 54 6.93 -8.38 -10.32
N GLU A 55 7.23 -8.98 -11.46
CA GLU A 55 7.88 -10.28 -11.47
C GLU A 55 9.31 -10.22 -10.93
N ASP A 56 10.04 -9.16 -11.29
CA ASP A 56 11.39 -8.95 -10.75
C ASP A 56 11.35 -8.82 -9.23
N LEU A 57 10.40 -8.02 -8.74
CA LEU A 57 10.26 -7.85 -7.30
C LEU A 57 9.87 -9.15 -6.62
N ALA A 58 8.98 -9.92 -7.25
CA ALA A 58 8.57 -11.20 -6.70
C ALA A 58 9.77 -12.14 -6.53
N ARG A 59 10.65 -12.19 -7.52
CA ARG A 59 11.86 -13.00 -7.42
C ARG A 59 12.75 -12.55 -6.28
N ARG A 60 12.88 -11.23 -6.13
CA ARG A 60 13.70 -10.64 -5.06
C ARG A 60 13.15 -10.96 -3.68
N LEU A 61 11.83 -10.99 -3.56
CA LEU A 61 11.15 -11.27 -2.29
C LEU A 61 10.89 -12.76 -2.09
N LYS A 62 11.28 -13.60 -3.06
CA LYS A 62 10.98 -15.02 -3.04
C LYS A 62 9.48 -15.27 -2.90
N SER A 63 8.72 -14.56 -3.71
CA SER A 63 7.27 -14.58 -3.69
C SER A 63 6.76 -14.73 -5.12
N SER A 64 5.48 -14.50 -5.33
CA SER A 64 4.86 -14.57 -6.65
C SER A 64 4.48 -13.19 -7.15
N GLN A 65 4.37 -13.05 -8.47
CA GLN A 65 3.94 -11.80 -9.09
C GLN A 65 2.53 -11.44 -8.60
N SER A 66 1.67 -12.45 -8.48
CA SER A 66 0.32 -12.26 -7.99
C SER A 66 0.30 -11.65 -6.59
N ARG A 67 1.20 -12.11 -5.72
CA ARG A 67 1.29 -11.59 -4.37
C ARG A 67 1.81 -10.15 -4.35
N VAL A 68 2.80 -9.87 -5.19
CA VAL A 68 3.31 -8.49 -5.32
C VAL A 68 2.21 -7.56 -5.80
N ALA A 69 1.41 -8.01 -6.79
CA ALA A 69 0.30 -7.20 -7.29
C ALA A 69 -0.68 -6.87 -6.17
N LYS A 70 -0.99 -7.84 -5.31
CA LYS A 70 -1.89 -7.62 -4.17
C LYS A 70 -1.28 -6.64 -3.17
N MET A 71 0.02 -6.78 -2.91
CA MET A 71 0.70 -5.87 -1.99
C MET A 71 0.62 -4.44 -2.47
N GLU A 72 0.86 -4.21 -3.75
CA GLU A 72 0.83 -2.87 -4.33
C GLU A 72 -0.58 -2.31 -4.46
N ALA A 73 -1.56 -3.17 -4.58
CA ALA A 73 -2.96 -2.77 -4.70
C ALA A 73 -3.61 -2.44 -3.35
N GLY A 74 -2.92 -2.71 -2.24
CA GLY A 74 -3.50 -2.48 -0.93
C GLY A 74 -4.55 -3.50 -0.56
N ASP A 75 -4.41 -4.73 -1.07
CA ASP A 75 -5.37 -5.80 -0.81
C ASP A 75 -5.47 -6.08 0.69
N PRO A 76 -6.68 -6.20 1.26
CA PRO A 76 -6.84 -6.44 2.70
C PRO A 76 -6.19 -7.72 3.20
N SER A 77 -5.98 -8.70 2.32
CA SER A 77 -5.35 -9.96 2.71
C SER A 77 -3.86 -9.84 2.99
N VAL A 78 -3.25 -8.72 2.60
CA VAL A 78 -1.83 -8.49 2.80
C VAL A 78 -1.61 -7.86 4.17
N SER A 79 -0.71 -8.45 4.97
CA SER A 79 -0.44 -7.95 6.31
C SER A 79 0.51 -6.75 6.29
N LEU A 80 0.40 -5.91 7.32
CA LEU A 80 1.32 -4.81 7.52
C LEU A 80 2.75 -5.34 7.64
N ASP A 81 2.92 -6.45 8.33
CA ASP A 81 4.21 -7.10 8.52
C ASP A 81 4.88 -7.40 7.18
N LEU A 82 4.12 -7.98 6.26
CA LEU A 82 4.66 -8.32 4.95
C LEU A 82 5.12 -7.07 4.19
N LEU A 83 4.35 -6.00 4.27
CA LEU A 83 4.70 -4.75 3.60
C LEU A 83 5.98 -4.15 4.19
N VAL A 84 6.10 -4.12 5.50
CA VAL A 84 7.29 -3.59 6.17
C VAL A 84 8.53 -4.41 5.78
N ARG A 85 8.42 -5.73 5.85
CA ARG A 85 9.54 -6.60 5.50
C ARG A 85 9.96 -6.44 4.05
N SER A 86 8.98 -6.30 3.15
CA SER A 86 9.27 -6.13 1.73
C SER A 86 9.98 -4.81 1.46
N LEU A 87 9.55 -3.73 2.12
CA LEU A 87 10.21 -2.43 1.98
C LEU A 87 11.65 -2.49 2.47
N LEU A 88 11.87 -3.13 3.62
CA LEU A 88 13.22 -3.30 4.15
C LEU A 88 14.10 -4.11 3.19
N ALA A 89 13.54 -5.15 2.59
CA ALA A 89 14.26 -5.97 1.61
C ALA A 89 14.66 -5.17 0.38
N LEU A 90 13.88 -4.15 0.03
CA LEU A 90 14.20 -3.26 -1.08
C LEU A 90 15.18 -2.15 -0.70
N GLY A 91 15.62 -2.10 0.55
CA GLY A 91 16.57 -1.12 0.99
C GLY A 91 16.00 0.12 1.66
N ALA A 92 14.71 0.13 1.96
CA ALA A 92 14.14 1.23 2.71
C ALA A 92 14.75 1.28 4.11
N SER A 93 15.04 2.47 4.58
CA SER A 93 15.61 2.64 5.92
C SER A 93 14.52 2.75 6.97
N ARG A 94 14.92 2.55 8.24
CA ARG A 94 14.00 2.75 9.34
C ARG A 94 13.47 4.19 9.38
N LYS A 95 14.33 5.15 9.04
CA LYS A 95 13.94 6.56 8.99
C LYS A 95 12.89 6.79 7.92
N HIS A 96 13.06 6.15 6.77
CA HIS A 96 12.09 6.25 5.68
C HIS A 96 10.74 5.69 6.13
N LEU A 97 10.75 4.52 6.76
CA LEU A 97 9.52 3.92 7.26
C LEU A 97 8.86 4.80 8.32
N ALA A 98 9.65 5.39 9.20
CA ALA A 98 9.11 6.29 10.21
C ALA A 98 8.36 7.46 9.58
N ARG A 99 8.88 7.99 8.47
CA ARG A 99 8.19 9.07 7.76
C ARG A 99 6.85 8.62 7.18
N LEU A 100 6.78 7.37 6.73
CA LEU A 100 5.53 6.84 6.20
C LEU A 100 4.47 6.69 7.30
N PHE A 101 4.91 6.48 8.52
CA PHE A 101 4.01 6.34 9.66
C PHE A 101 3.64 7.68 10.30
N SER A 102 4.20 8.76 9.83
CA SER A 102 3.95 10.09 10.43
C SER A 102 2.61 10.71 10.01
#